data_e62f97b4a0042781d4df54ea711e1c67
#
_entry.id   e62f97b4a0042781d4df54ea711e1c67
#
_cell.length_a   1.000
_cell.length_b   1.000
_cell.length_c   1.000
_cell.angle_alpha   90.00
_cell.angle_beta   90.00
_cell.angle_gamma   90.00
#
_symmetry.space_group_name_H-M   'P 1'
#
loop_
_entity.id
_entity.type
_entity.pdbx_description
1 polymer ?
#
loop_
_entity_poly.entity_id
_entity_poly.type
_entity_poly.pdbx_seq_one_letter_code
_entity_poly.pdbx_strand_id
1 'polypeptide(L)'
;MCGFAVFFANKKKFNQHFLKQVSQDLIHRGPDSEGITSGPGWSMVFRRLAIMDPTTNANQPMSDSTDNYRIVFNGEIYNYIALRKELIRAGYIFHTKSDTEVILNGYIHWGSDVFKKLEGMFSIAIVNLVDRIAVVARDPLGIKPLYMSNDNGVIAFASETKPLRRLVKTRVDIKSLSELMIFRFASGELSNYEKIEKILGGTLLTISLDSLQVTKTKYFNIIDTFGDS
;
A
#
# COMPACT_ATOMS: atom_id res chain seq x y z
N MET A 1 -8.24 11.93 3.06
CA MET A 1 -7.10 11.03 2.78
C MET A 1 -7.63 9.76 2.14
N CYS A 2 -6.97 9.27 1.10
CA CYS A 2 -7.37 8.01 0.47
C CYS A 2 -7.26 6.81 1.43
N GLY A 3 -7.85 5.70 1.05
CA GLY A 3 -7.73 4.44 1.76
C GLY A 3 -7.73 3.25 0.81
N PHE A 4 -6.93 2.23 1.11
CA PHE A 4 -6.92 1.01 0.33
C PHE A 4 -6.87 -0.25 1.19
N ALA A 5 -7.23 -1.36 0.58
CA ALA A 5 -6.95 -2.70 1.08
C ALA A 5 -6.53 -3.60 -0.08
N VAL A 6 -5.54 -4.46 0.15
CA VAL A 6 -5.07 -5.46 -0.81
C VAL A 6 -5.00 -6.82 -0.16
N PHE A 7 -5.30 -7.86 -0.93
CA PHE A 7 -5.44 -9.23 -0.45
C PHE A 7 -4.68 -10.17 -1.39
N PHE A 8 -3.94 -11.09 -0.81
CA PHE A 8 -3.21 -12.14 -1.53
C PHE A 8 -3.59 -13.49 -0.93
N ALA A 9 -3.98 -14.43 -1.79
CA ALA A 9 -4.38 -15.76 -1.34
C ALA A 9 -4.14 -16.78 -2.45
N ASN A 10 -3.59 -17.94 -2.12
CA ASN A 10 -3.32 -18.95 -3.13
C ASN A 10 -4.64 -19.47 -3.75
N LYS A 11 -4.82 -19.24 -5.07
CA LYS A 11 -5.98 -19.66 -5.88
C LYS A 11 -7.37 -19.24 -5.38
N LYS A 12 -7.48 -18.45 -4.31
CA LYS A 12 -8.75 -17.96 -3.78
C LYS A 12 -9.13 -16.66 -4.48
N LYS A 13 -10.36 -16.58 -4.97
CA LYS A 13 -10.95 -15.32 -5.39
C LYS A 13 -11.80 -14.76 -4.26
N PHE A 14 -11.60 -13.50 -3.93
CA PHE A 14 -12.51 -12.78 -3.05
C PHE A 14 -13.76 -12.40 -3.83
N ASN A 15 -14.94 -12.69 -3.28
CA ASN A 15 -16.20 -12.36 -3.96
C ASN A 15 -16.46 -10.85 -3.93
N GLN A 16 -17.23 -10.36 -4.88
CA GLN A 16 -17.55 -8.95 -5.03
C GLN A 16 -18.25 -8.37 -3.80
N HIS A 17 -19.11 -9.14 -3.14
CA HIS A 17 -19.80 -8.69 -1.94
C HIS A 17 -18.81 -8.37 -0.81
N PHE A 18 -17.82 -9.24 -0.55
CA PHE A 18 -16.77 -9.00 0.42
C PHE A 18 -15.96 -7.73 0.07
N LEU A 19 -15.53 -7.58 -1.19
CA LEU A 19 -14.74 -6.43 -1.62
C LEU A 19 -15.53 -5.12 -1.49
N LYS A 20 -16.83 -5.13 -1.76
CA LYS A 20 -17.74 -4.00 -1.53
C LYS A 20 -17.85 -3.65 -0.04
N GLN A 21 -17.96 -4.63 0.84
CA GLN A 21 -17.95 -4.40 2.29
C GLN A 21 -16.64 -3.76 2.76
N VAL A 22 -15.50 -4.24 2.24
CA VAL A 22 -14.19 -3.63 2.50
C VAL A 22 -14.14 -2.18 2.03
N SER A 23 -14.66 -1.90 0.85
CA SER A 23 -14.76 -0.54 0.33
C SER A 23 -15.60 0.36 1.25
N GLN A 24 -16.72 -0.12 1.74
CA GLN A 24 -17.58 0.63 2.69
C GLN A 24 -16.85 0.92 4.00
N ASP A 25 -15.99 0.01 4.48
CA ASP A 25 -15.18 0.26 5.67
C ASP A 25 -14.22 1.45 5.52
N LEU A 26 -13.84 1.78 4.30
CA LEU A 26 -12.88 2.83 3.97
C LEU A 26 -13.54 4.12 3.40
N ILE A 27 -14.87 4.18 3.30
CA ILE A 27 -15.58 5.29 2.64
C ILE A 27 -15.28 6.66 3.27
N HIS A 28 -15.11 6.71 4.60
CA HIS A 28 -14.78 7.93 5.33
C HIS A 28 -13.40 8.50 4.98
N ARG A 29 -12.50 7.67 4.44
CA ARG A 29 -11.18 8.10 3.96
C ARG A 29 -11.22 8.69 2.55
N GLY A 30 -12.08 8.14 1.70
CA GLY A 30 -12.17 8.55 0.30
C GLY A 30 -13.60 8.43 -0.21
N PRO A 31 -14.41 9.49 -0.02
CA PRO A 31 -15.82 9.45 -0.41
C PRO A 31 -16.04 9.62 -1.92
N ASP A 32 -15.06 10.20 -2.66
CA ASP A 32 -15.29 10.72 -4.01
C ASP A 32 -15.38 9.62 -5.07
N SER A 33 -14.56 8.58 -4.96
CA SER A 33 -14.66 7.43 -5.88
C SER A 33 -14.23 6.11 -5.25
N GLU A 34 -14.68 5.03 -5.88
CA GLU A 34 -14.37 3.66 -5.54
C GLU A 34 -13.66 2.98 -6.70
N GLY A 35 -12.65 2.18 -6.42
CA GLY A 35 -12.03 1.27 -7.38
C GLY A 35 -11.82 -0.11 -6.78
N ILE A 36 -12.21 -1.14 -7.53
CA ILE A 36 -12.01 -2.54 -7.17
C ILE A 36 -11.48 -3.28 -8.38
N THR A 37 -10.38 -3.99 -8.22
CA THR A 37 -9.84 -4.89 -9.23
C THR A 37 -9.35 -6.18 -8.59
N SER A 38 -9.37 -7.26 -9.37
CA SER A 38 -8.97 -8.58 -8.89
C SER A 38 -8.40 -9.42 -10.03
N GLY A 39 -7.46 -10.26 -9.68
CA GLY A 39 -6.92 -11.30 -10.54
C GLY A 39 -6.76 -12.64 -9.80
N PRO A 40 -6.16 -13.64 -10.45
CA PRO A 40 -5.88 -14.92 -9.82
C PRO A 40 -4.94 -14.74 -8.61
N GLY A 41 -5.46 -14.96 -7.41
CA GLY A 41 -4.69 -14.91 -6.16
C GLY A 41 -4.52 -13.51 -5.54
N TRP A 42 -5.10 -12.46 -6.12
CA TRP A 42 -5.01 -11.11 -5.55
C TRP A 42 -6.27 -10.28 -5.78
N SER A 43 -6.49 -9.29 -4.92
CA SER A 43 -7.54 -8.28 -5.07
C SER A 43 -7.09 -6.95 -4.47
N MET A 44 -7.52 -5.85 -5.07
CA MET A 44 -7.28 -4.49 -4.59
C MET A 44 -8.61 -3.73 -4.48
N VAL A 45 -8.75 -2.99 -3.38
CA VAL A 45 -9.86 -2.07 -3.11
C VAL A 45 -9.28 -0.71 -2.81
N PHE A 46 -9.84 0.33 -3.41
CA PHE A 46 -9.40 1.71 -3.20
C PHE A 46 -10.59 2.65 -3.01
N ARG A 47 -10.43 3.60 -2.09
CA ARG A 47 -11.35 4.72 -1.89
C ARG A 47 -10.56 6.02 -2.03
N ARG A 48 -11.03 6.88 -2.91
CA ARG A 48 -10.34 8.10 -3.31
C ARG A 48 -10.92 9.34 -2.62
N LEU A 49 -10.02 10.18 -2.13
CA LEU A 49 -10.25 11.61 -1.93
C LEU A 49 -9.49 12.33 -3.05
N ALA A 50 -10.20 12.95 -3.96
CA ALA A 50 -9.64 13.53 -5.19
C ALA A 50 -9.02 14.92 -4.89
N ILE A 51 -7.72 14.97 -4.59
CA ILE A 51 -6.97 16.21 -4.34
C ILE A 51 -6.05 16.50 -5.52
N MET A 52 -5.15 15.57 -5.84
CA MET A 52 -4.26 15.65 -7.01
C MET A 52 -4.98 15.08 -8.22
N ASP A 53 -4.95 15.78 -9.35
CA ASP A 53 -5.59 15.39 -10.61
C ASP A 53 -7.05 14.88 -10.41
N PRO A 54 -8.04 15.78 -10.27
CA PRO A 54 -9.41 15.38 -9.92
C PRO A 54 -10.13 14.59 -11.02
N THR A 55 -9.49 14.35 -12.16
CA THR A 55 -10.06 13.58 -13.27
C THR A 55 -10.18 12.10 -12.94
N THR A 56 -11.05 11.42 -13.65
CA THR A 56 -11.22 9.96 -13.54
C THR A 56 -9.99 9.17 -14.01
N ASN A 57 -9.12 9.77 -14.84
CA ASN A 57 -7.89 9.15 -15.32
C ASN A 57 -6.90 8.82 -14.18
N ALA A 58 -6.95 9.58 -13.09
CA ALA A 58 -6.15 9.34 -11.90
C ALA A 58 -6.83 8.42 -10.86
N ASN A 59 -7.92 7.74 -11.23
CA ASN A 59 -8.56 6.77 -10.36
C ASN A 59 -7.66 5.55 -10.14
N GLN A 60 -7.84 4.95 -8.96
CA GLN A 60 -7.09 3.78 -8.55
C GLN A 60 -8.05 2.61 -8.23
N PRO A 61 -7.64 1.35 -8.34
CA PRO A 61 -6.31 0.88 -8.73
C PRO A 61 -5.95 1.32 -10.16
N MET A 62 -4.74 1.89 -10.32
CA MET A 62 -4.24 2.35 -11.61
C MET A 62 -3.42 1.24 -12.26
N SER A 63 -3.55 1.09 -13.58
CA SER A 63 -2.76 0.15 -14.38
C SER A 63 -1.74 0.91 -15.24
N ASP A 64 -0.66 0.22 -15.61
CA ASP A 64 0.16 0.61 -16.74
C ASP A 64 -0.54 0.31 -18.08
N SER A 65 0.04 0.76 -19.18
CA SER A 65 -0.50 0.58 -20.52
C SER A 65 -0.54 -0.90 -20.99
N THR A 66 0.26 -1.77 -20.38
CA THR A 66 0.31 -3.20 -20.72
C THR A 66 -0.60 -4.06 -19.86
N ASP A 67 -1.22 -3.45 -18.84
CA ASP A 67 -2.08 -4.12 -17.86
C ASP A 67 -1.35 -5.15 -16.97
N ASN A 68 -0.02 -5.11 -16.98
CA ASN A 68 0.84 -6.01 -16.20
C ASN A 68 1.13 -5.52 -14.78
N TYR A 69 0.98 -4.23 -14.55
CA TYR A 69 1.22 -3.63 -13.25
C TYR A 69 -0.03 -2.93 -12.74
N ARG A 70 -0.29 -3.06 -11.44
CA ARG A 70 -1.42 -2.42 -10.75
C ARG A 70 -0.92 -1.75 -9.48
N ILE A 71 -1.33 -0.51 -9.26
CA ILE A 71 -0.96 0.25 -8.07
C ILE A 71 -2.19 0.75 -7.31
N VAL A 72 -2.10 0.71 -5.98
CA VAL A 72 -2.88 1.55 -5.07
C VAL A 72 -1.92 2.32 -4.17
N PHE A 73 -2.22 3.59 -3.98
CA PHE A 73 -1.37 4.54 -3.28
C PHE A 73 -2.21 5.50 -2.43
N ASN A 74 -1.86 5.60 -1.16
CA ASN A 74 -2.40 6.59 -0.24
C ASN A 74 -1.25 7.46 0.25
N GLY A 75 -1.15 8.68 -0.26
CA GLY A 75 -0.05 9.57 0.09
C GLY A 75 0.07 10.79 -0.81
N GLU A 76 1.25 11.37 -0.80
CA GLU A 76 1.68 12.46 -1.64
C GLU A 76 3.19 12.40 -1.83
N ILE A 77 3.66 12.46 -3.08
CA ILE A 77 5.08 12.44 -3.45
C ILE A 77 5.50 13.85 -3.84
N TYR A 78 6.29 14.49 -3.00
CA TYR A 78 6.64 15.91 -3.17
C TYR A 78 7.58 16.16 -4.34
N ASN A 79 8.49 15.24 -4.63
CA ASN A 79 9.43 15.36 -5.74
C ASN A 79 8.94 14.72 -7.06
N TYR A 80 7.62 14.42 -7.18
CA TYR A 80 7.07 13.72 -8.36
C TYR A 80 7.34 14.44 -9.68
N ILE A 81 7.40 15.77 -9.69
CA ILE A 81 7.68 16.56 -10.92
C ILE A 81 9.11 16.29 -11.42
N ALA A 82 10.08 16.19 -10.51
CA ALA A 82 11.47 15.89 -10.86
C ALA A 82 11.60 14.46 -11.40
N LEU A 83 11.01 13.49 -10.69
CA LEU A 83 11.01 12.08 -11.11
C LEU A 83 10.29 11.90 -12.45
N ARG A 84 9.17 12.59 -12.67
CA ARG A 84 8.45 12.58 -13.95
C ARG A 84 9.34 13.05 -15.11
N LYS A 85 10.11 14.13 -14.92
CA LYS A 85 11.06 14.63 -15.95
C LYS A 85 12.15 13.61 -16.26
N GLU A 86 12.66 12.91 -15.24
CA GLU A 86 13.66 11.84 -15.39
C GLU A 86 13.07 10.69 -16.22
N LEU A 87 11.87 10.24 -15.90
CA LEU A 87 11.16 9.16 -16.60
C LEU A 87 10.81 9.55 -18.05
N ILE A 88 10.40 10.79 -18.30
CA ILE A 88 10.16 11.28 -19.70
C ILE A 88 11.45 11.21 -20.51
N ARG A 89 12.60 11.60 -19.96
CA ARG A 89 13.91 11.47 -20.64
C ARG A 89 14.28 9.99 -20.89
N ALA A 90 13.81 9.07 -20.06
CA ALA A 90 13.97 7.64 -20.24
C ALA A 90 12.94 7.02 -21.23
N GLY A 91 12.07 7.84 -21.83
CA GLY A 91 11.10 7.41 -22.87
C GLY A 91 9.71 7.08 -22.36
N TYR A 92 9.40 7.31 -21.07
CA TYR A 92 8.06 7.03 -20.53
C TYR A 92 7.05 8.10 -20.94
N ILE A 93 5.86 7.66 -21.33
CA ILE A 93 4.73 8.53 -21.67
C ILE A 93 3.77 8.56 -20.46
N PHE A 94 3.23 9.72 -20.17
CA PHE A 94 2.30 9.94 -19.07
C PHE A 94 0.93 10.38 -19.59
N HIS A 95 -0.11 9.79 -19.00
CA HIS A 95 -1.51 10.04 -19.37
C HIS A 95 -2.26 10.87 -18.34
N THR A 96 -1.70 11.00 -17.12
CA THR A 96 -2.28 11.77 -16.01
C THR A 96 -1.29 12.82 -15.49
N LYS A 97 -1.77 13.70 -14.62
CA LYS A 97 -0.90 14.61 -13.84
C LYS A 97 -0.62 14.07 -12.43
N SER A 98 -1.03 12.83 -12.16
CA SER A 98 -0.95 12.19 -10.84
C SER A 98 0.49 11.76 -10.51
N ASP A 99 0.85 11.88 -9.26
CA ASP A 99 2.04 11.28 -8.66
C ASP A 99 1.96 9.75 -8.64
N THR A 100 0.75 9.18 -8.60
CA THR A 100 0.51 7.73 -8.68
C THR A 100 1.12 7.13 -9.96
N GLU A 101 0.93 7.78 -11.12
CA GLU A 101 1.49 7.32 -12.39
C GLU A 101 3.02 7.42 -12.39
N VAL A 102 3.58 8.44 -11.69
CA VAL A 102 5.02 8.58 -11.52
C VAL A 102 5.60 7.43 -10.69
N ILE A 103 4.93 7.04 -9.62
CA ILE A 103 5.35 5.89 -8.80
C ILE A 103 5.31 4.60 -9.64
N LEU A 104 4.23 4.37 -10.38
CA LEU A 104 4.06 3.17 -11.18
C LEU A 104 5.13 3.04 -12.27
N ASN A 105 5.32 4.10 -13.06
CA ASN A 105 6.35 4.14 -14.09
C ASN A 105 7.77 4.07 -13.49
N GLY A 106 7.98 4.70 -12.33
CA GLY A 106 9.22 4.60 -11.58
C GLY A 106 9.52 3.18 -11.11
N TYR A 107 8.51 2.44 -10.63
CA TYR A 107 8.67 1.04 -10.27
C TYR A 107 9.00 0.16 -11.49
N ILE A 108 8.36 0.40 -12.63
CA ILE A 108 8.66 -0.31 -13.87
C ILE A 108 10.11 -0.05 -14.32
N HIS A 109 10.61 1.17 -14.13
CA HIS A 109 11.94 1.58 -14.57
C HIS A 109 13.06 1.17 -13.61
N TRP A 110 12.89 1.42 -12.30
CA TRP A 110 13.94 1.22 -11.28
C TRP A 110 13.69 0.02 -10.36
N GLY A 111 12.58 -0.71 -10.55
CA GLY A 111 12.19 -1.75 -9.61
C GLY A 111 11.96 -1.18 -8.22
N SER A 112 12.36 -1.94 -7.20
CA SER A 112 12.22 -1.53 -5.79
C SER A 112 13.09 -0.34 -5.37
N ASP A 113 14.09 0.03 -6.17
CA ASP A 113 14.91 1.22 -5.85
C ASP A 113 14.14 2.53 -6.01
N VAL A 114 12.97 2.51 -6.67
CA VAL A 114 12.06 3.66 -6.71
C VAL A 114 11.75 4.18 -5.30
N PHE A 115 11.53 3.29 -4.31
CA PHE A 115 11.15 3.68 -2.95
C PHE A 115 12.22 4.52 -2.24
N LYS A 116 13.50 4.38 -2.61
CA LYS A 116 14.61 5.22 -2.11
C LYS A 116 14.62 6.61 -2.75
N LYS A 117 14.02 6.76 -3.93
CA LYS A 117 13.94 8.02 -4.67
C LYS A 117 12.72 8.87 -4.29
N LEU A 118 11.70 8.27 -3.67
CA LEU A 118 10.47 8.97 -3.31
C LEU A 118 10.68 9.86 -2.08
N GLU A 119 10.41 11.14 -2.23
CA GLU A 119 10.31 12.10 -1.13
C GLU A 119 8.83 12.40 -0.89
N GLY A 120 8.31 12.00 0.27
CA GLY A 120 6.90 12.19 0.57
C GLY A 120 6.39 11.31 1.70
N MET A 121 5.10 11.33 1.85
CA MET A 121 4.37 10.51 2.82
C MET A 121 3.49 9.50 2.06
N PHE A 122 3.67 8.19 2.30
CA PHE A 122 2.97 7.19 1.51
C PHE A 122 2.78 5.84 2.18
N SER A 123 1.72 5.17 1.75
CA SER A 123 1.58 3.73 1.76
C SER A 123 1.21 3.29 0.34
N ILE A 124 1.93 2.32 -0.19
CA ILE A 124 1.87 1.88 -1.58
C ILE A 124 1.73 0.38 -1.61
N ALA A 125 0.90 -0.13 -2.54
CA ALA A 125 0.93 -1.54 -2.93
C ALA A 125 0.90 -1.66 -4.45
N ILE A 126 1.84 -2.42 -5.02
CA ILE A 126 1.94 -2.69 -6.44
C ILE A 126 1.88 -4.19 -6.67
N VAL A 127 1.03 -4.64 -7.59
CA VAL A 127 1.04 -6.00 -8.14
C VAL A 127 1.77 -5.98 -9.46
N ASN A 128 2.78 -6.82 -9.58
CA ASN A 128 3.56 -7.07 -10.77
C ASN A 128 3.25 -8.49 -11.28
N LEU A 129 2.52 -8.56 -12.38
CA LEU A 129 2.07 -9.83 -12.97
C LEU A 129 3.15 -10.48 -13.84
N VAL A 130 4.17 -9.72 -14.27
CA VAL A 130 5.31 -10.25 -15.06
C VAL A 130 6.14 -11.17 -14.15
N ASP A 131 6.55 -10.66 -13.00
CA ASP A 131 7.42 -11.40 -12.06
C ASP A 131 6.59 -12.21 -11.04
N ARG A 132 5.25 -12.13 -11.10
CA ARG A 132 4.34 -12.78 -10.18
C ARG A 132 4.62 -12.46 -8.70
N ILE A 133 4.85 -11.17 -8.45
CA ILE A 133 5.07 -10.64 -7.10
C ILE A 133 4.14 -9.45 -6.81
N ALA A 134 3.98 -9.16 -5.55
CA ALA A 134 3.47 -7.87 -5.10
C ALA A 134 4.49 -7.21 -4.18
N VAL A 135 4.55 -5.88 -4.22
CA VAL A 135 5.37 -5.10 -3.28
C VAL A 135 4.46 -4.17 -2.50
N VAL A 136 4.75 -4.04 -1.21
CA VAL A 136 4.04 -3.14 -0.30
C VAL A 136 5.05 -2.31 0.47
N ALA A 137 4.96 -0.99 0.38
CA ALA A 137 5.92 -0.08 0.98
C ALA A 137 5.23 0.98 1.86
N ARG A 138 5.90 1.38 2.94
CA ARG A 138 5.50 2.48 3.80
C ARG A 138 6.58 3.54 3.83
N ASP A 139 6.18 4.81 3.84
CA ASP A 139 7.11 5.95 3.85
C ASP A 139 8.15 5.88 4.99
N PRO A 140 9.30 6.57 4.85
CA PRO A 140 10.41 6.52 5.80
C PRO A 140 10.01 6.72 7.25
N LEU A 141 9.11 7.66 7.53
CA LEU A 141 8.68 8.03 8.89
C LEU A 141 7.39 7.34 9.34
N GLY A 142 6.73 6.56 8.45
CA GLY A 142 5.47 5.89 8.73
C GLY A 142 4.30 6.86 8.92
N ILE A 143 4.29 7.99 8.21
CA ILE A 143 3.22 9.01 8.29
C ILE A 143 1.89 8.45 7.82
N LYS A 144 1.88 7.74 6.69
CA LYS A 144 0.66 7.10 6.22
C LYS A 144 0.45 5.75 6.91
N PRO A 145 -0.77 5.49 7.41
CA PRO A 145 -1.05 4.24 8.11
C PRO A 145 -1.01 3.04 7.14
N LEU A 146 -0.45 1.94 7.62
CA LEU A 146 -0.42 0.68 6.91
C LEU A 146 -0.37 -0.47 7.92
N TYR A 147 -1.31 -1.40 7.77
CA TYR A 147 -1.46 -2.58 8.63
C TYR A 147 -1.44 -3.85 7.79
N MET A 148 -1.00 -4.93 8.40
CA MET A 148 -0.91 -6.25 7.78
C MET A 148 -1.62 -7.30 8.64
N SER A 149 -2.16 -8.31 8.00
CA SER A 149 -2.54 -9.59 8.62
C SER A 149 -2.08 -10.73 7.73
N ASN A 150 -1.55 -11.78 8.36
CA ASN A 150 -1.19 -13.03 7.69
C ASN A 150 -1.82 -14.18 8.49
N ASP A 151 -2.98 -14.64 8.05
CA ASP A 151 -3.74 -15.69 8.75
C ASP A 151 -4.47 -16.59 7.75
N ASN A 152 -4.47 -17.90 8.02
CA ASN A 152 -5.21 -18.91 7.22
C ASN A 152 -4.92 -18.89 5.71
N GLY A 153 -3.66 -18.65 5.31
CA GLY A 153 -3.27 -18.62 3.90
C GLY A 153 -3.76 -17.38 3.14
N VAL A 154 -4.09 -16.33 3.87
CA VAL A 154 -4.42 -15.00 3.32
C VAL A 154 -3.46 -13.98 3.91
N ILE A 155 -2.78 -13.25 3.04
CA ILE A 155 -1.99 -12.07 3.40
C ILE A 155 -2.79 -10.85 2.96
N ALA A 156 -2.98 -9.92 3.87
CA ALA A 156 -3.75 -8.72 3.59
C ALA A 156 -3.07 -7.48 4.16
N PHE A 157 -3.16 -6.38 3.43
CA PHE A 157 -2.71 -5.06 3.87
C PHE A 157 -3.84 -4.07 3.73
N ALA A 158 -3.92 -3.10 4.65
CA ALA A 158 -4.90 -2.03 4.55
C ALA A 158 -4.43 -0.76 5.25
N SER A 159 -4.98 0.37 4.83
CA SER A 159 -4.77 1.67 5.48
C SER A 159 -5.36 1.72 6.90
N GLU A 160 -6.27 0.84 7.24
CA GLU A 160 -6.91 0.74 8.57
C GLU A 160 -7.12 -0.72 8.97
N THR A 161 -7.28 -0.96 10.26
CA THR A 161 -7.48 -2.32 10.79
C THR A 161 -8.86 -2.90 10.49
N LYS A 162 -9.88 -2.04 10.26
CA LYS A 162 -11.28 -2.47 10.06
C LYS A 162 -11.48 -3.43 8.89
N PRO A 163 -10.90 -3.20 7.67
CA PRO A 163 -10.94 -4.17 6.58
C PRO A 163 -10.31 -5.52 6.92
N LEU A 164 -9.19 -5.51 7.66
CA LEU A 164 -8.47 -6.72 8.02
C LEU A 164 -9.27 -7.57 9.02
N ARG A 165 -10.00 -6.95 9.93
CA ARG A 165 -10.87 -7.64 10.89
C ARG A 165 -12.02 -8.44 10.25
N ARG A 166 -12.33 -8.19 8.98
CA ARG A 166 -13.27 -9.03 8.23
C ARG A 166 -12.70 -10.39 7.84
N LEU A 167 -11.37 -10.49 7.79
CA LEU A 167 -10.65 -11.71 7.40
C LEU A 167 -10.28 -12.57 8.58
N VAL A 168 -9.93 -11.96 9.69
CA VAL A 168 -9.36 -12.64 10.85
C VAL A 168 -10.27 -12.51 12.07
N LYS A 169 -10.48 -13.64 12.73
CA LYS A 169 -11.04 -13.60 14.09
C LYS A 169 -9.95 -13.12 15.03
N THR A 170 -10.14 -11.92 15.54
CA THR A 170 -9.16 -11.24 16.38
C THR A 170 -9.81 -10.72 17.66
N ARG A 171 -9.00 -10.53 18.70
CA ARG A 171 -9.36 -9.88 19.96
C ARG A 171 -8.60 -8.57 20.10
N VAL A 172 -9.03 -7.74 21.04
CA VAL A 172 -8.27 -6.56 21.42
C VAL A 172 -6.97 -7.01 22.08
N ASP A 173 -5.85 -6.45 21.64
CA ASP A 173 -4.55 -6.66 22.23
C ASP A 173 -4.43 -5.79 23.48
N ILE A 174 -4.40 -6.43 24.65
CA ILE A 174 -4.40 -5.72 25.95
C ILE A 174 -3.12 -4.93 26.17
N LYS A 175 -1.96 -5.43 25.68
CA LYS A 175 -0.69 -4.72 25.78
C LYS A 175 -0.75 -3.43 24.98
N SER A 176 -1.16 -3.51 23.73
CA SER A 176 -1.32 -2.35 22.86
C SER A 176 -2.34 -1.35 23.42
N LEU A 177 -3.46 -1.84 23.97
CA LEU A 177 -4.46 -0.99 24.61
C LEU A 177 -3.88 -0.24 25.82
N SER A 178 -3.10 -0.92 26.65
CA SER A 178 -2.44 -0.30 27.82
C SER A 178 -1.46 0.79 27.37
N GLU A 179 -0.64 0.55 26.36
CA GLU A 179 0.25 1.54 25.78
C GLU A 179 -0.52 2.75 25.22
N LEU A 180 -1.62 2.49 24.50
CA LEU A 180 -2.47 3.55 23.96
C LEU A 180 -3.07 4.44 25.05
N MET A 181 -3.48 3.85 26.18
CA MET A 181 -4.03 4.61 27.30
C MET A 181 -2.97 5.49 28.00
N ILE A 182 -1.74 5.03 28.08
CA ILE A 182 -0.64 5.73 28.76
C ILE A 182 0.03 6.73 27.80
N PHE A 183 0.45 6.28 26.63
CA PHE A 183 1.28 7.02 25.67
C PHE A 183 0.52 7.66 24.53
N ARG A 184 -0.77 7.35 24.37
CA ARG A 184 -1.62 7.77 23.24
C ARG A 184 -1.24 7.15 21.91
N PHE A 185 -0.35 6.16 21.88
CA PHE A 185 0.01 5.36 20.71
C PHE A 185 0.46 3.97 21.14
N ALA A 186 0.38 3.00 20.21
CA ALA A 186 0.93 1.67 20.40
C ALA A 186 2.33 1.62 19.78
N SER A 187 3.32 1.10 20.51
CA SER A 187 4.72 1.05 20.10
C SER A 187 5.00 -0.05 19.07
N GLY A 188 6.10 0.11 18.33
CA GLY A 188 6.58 -0.89 17.40
C GLY A 188 5.53 -1.32 16.36
N GLU A 189 5.43 -2.63 16.14
CA GLU A 189 4.50 -3.26 15.19
C GLU A 189 3.12 -3.55 15.80
N LEU A 190 2.90 -3.21 17.06
CA LEU A 190 1.62 -3.45 17.73
C LEU A 190 0.48 -2.67 17.06
N SER A 191 -0.64 -3.34 16.89
CA SER A 191 -1.92 -2.71 16.60
C SER A 191 -2.88 -2.93 17.77
N ASN A 192 -4.07 -2.35 17.72
CA ASN A 192 -5.07 -2.57 18.77
C ASN A 192 -5.69 -3.97 18.75
N TYR A 193 -5.27 -4.84 17.85
CA TYR A 193 -5.83 -6.16 17.64
C TYR A 193 -4.73 -7.21 17.48
N GLU A 194 -4.91 -8.37 18.14
CA GLU A 194 -4.11 -9.56 17.87
C GLU A 194 -4.15 -9.91 16.38
N LYS A 195 -3.08 -10.53 15.83
CA LYS A 195 -2.98 -10.97 14.42
C LYS A 195 -3.06 -9.83 13.38
N ILE A 196 -3.06 -8.59 13.80
CA ILE A 196 -2.95 -7.43 12.92
C ILE A 196 -1.73 -6.63 13.37
N GLU A 197 -0.78 -6.46 12.47
CA GLU A 197 0.46 -5.75 12.74
C GLU A 197 0.46 -4.39 12.03
N LYS A 198 1.07 -3.41 12.64
CA LYS A 198 1.39 -2.13 12.03
C LYS A 198 2.73 -2.25 11.29
N ILE A 199 2.76 -1.93 10.01
CA ILE A 199 4.01 -1.89 9.26
C ILE A 199 4.81 -0.65 9.67
N LEU A 200 6.07 -0.83 10.04
CA LEU A 200 6.95 0.28 10.44
C LEU A 200 7.35 1.14 9.24
N GLY A 201 7.72 2.39 9.51
CA GLY A 201 8.28 3.28 8.49
C GLY A 201 9.55 2.73 7.84
N GLY A 202 9.79 3.09 6.58
CA GLY A 202 10.95 2.65 5.81
C GLY A 202 10.96 1.16 5.47
N THR A 203 9.81 0.49 5.56
CA THR A 203 9.68 -0.96 5.30
C THR A 203 9.15 -1.22 3.91
N LEU A 204 9.76 -2.18 3.24
CA LEU A 204 9.32 -2.80 1.99
C LEU A 204 9.05 -4.28 2.23
N LEU A 205 7.88 -4.75 1.82
CA LEU A 205 7.52 -6.17 1.79
C LEU A 205 7.36 -6.62 0.35
N THR A 206 7.95 -7.76 0.03
CA THR A 206 7.77 -8.44 -1.26
C THR A 206 7.03 -9.74 -1.02
N ILE A 207 5.95 -9.96 -1.74
CA ILE A 207 5.06 -11.12 -1.62
C ILE A 207 5.09 -11.90 -2.92
N SER A 208 5.45 -13.17 -2.88
CA SER A 208 5.29 -14.08 -4.02
C SER A 208 3.80 -14.40 -4.21
N LEU A 209 3.25 -14.17 -5.39
CA LEU A 209 1.85 -14.50 -5.71
C LEU A 209 1.62 -16.01 -5.86
N ASP A 210 2.69 -16.78 -6.03
CA ASP A 210 2.61 -18.23 -6.19
C ASP A 210 2.72 -18.98 -4.87
N SER A 211 3.65 -18.57 -4.01
CA SER A 211 3.93 -19.25 -2.73
C SER A 211 3.36 -18.54 -1.51
N LEU A 212 2.96 -17.28 -1.64
CA LEU A 212 2.60 -16.38 -0.53
C LEU A 212 3.75 -16.18 0.47
N GLN A 213 5.00 -16.43 0.06
CA GLN A 213 6.15 -16.10 0.88
C GLN A 213 6.30 -14.58 0.95
N VAL A 214 6.50 -14.06 2.16
CA VAL A 214 6.73 -12.63 2.43
C VAL A 214 8.19 -12.44 2.81
N THR A 215 8.85 -11.55 2.09
CA THR A 215 10.19 -11.04 2.45
C THR A 215 10.04 -9.60 2.91
N LYS A 216 10.54 -9.30 4.11
CA LYS A 216 10.50 -7.95 4.71
C LYS A 216 11.91 -7.37 4.71
N THR A 217 12.08 -6.19 4.13
CA THR A 217 13.35 -5.45 4.10
C THR A 217 13.12 -4.02 4.56
N LYS A 218 14.15 -3.40 5.11
CA LYS A 218 14.19 -1.95 5.33
C LYS A 218 14.89 -1.29 4.14
N TYR A 219 14.20 -0.40 3.44
CA TYR A 219 14.80 0.41 2.37
C TYR A 219 15.29 1.77 2.89
N PHE A 220 14.84 2.17 4.09
CA PHE A 220 15.26 3.38 4.78
C PHE A 220 15.32 3.11 6.29
N ASN A 221 16.41 3.59 6.94
CA ASN A 221 16.54 3.60 8.38
C ASN A 221 17.05 4.98 8.81
N ILE A 222 16.30 5.66 9.64
CA ILE A 222 16.65 7.03 10.07
C ILE A 222 17.98 7.09 10.81
N ILE A 223 18.37 6.00 11.50
CA ILE A 223 19.65 5.94 12.24
C ILE A 223 20.82 6.05 11.27
N ASP A 224 20.72 5.45 10.09
CA ASP A 224 21.78 5.46 9.08
C ASP A 224 22.01 6.87 8.49
N THR A 225 21.07 7.80 8.68
CA THR A 225 21.19 9.19 8.20
C THR A 225 21.99 10.09 9.15
N PHE A 226 22.17 9.67 10.39
CA PHE A 226 22.91 10.47 11.37
C PHE A 226 24.42 10.25 11.34
N GLY A 227 24.92 9.36 10.45
CA GLY A 227 26.35 9.13 10.22
C GLY A 227 27.13 8.79 11.48
N ASP A 228 28.13 7.99 11.37
CA ASP A 228 29.15 7.86 12.41
C ASP A 228 29.86 9.23 12.56
N SER A 229 29.41 10.02 13.53
CA SER A 229 30.08 11.27 13.96
C SER A 229 31.20 10.97 14.94
#